data_71d28b87fa805fb5d5f803b554ebbcf9
#
_entry.id   71d28b87fa805fb5d5f803b554ebbcf9
#
_cell.length_a   1.000
_cell.length_b   1.000
_cell.length_c   1.000
_cell.angle_alpha   90.00
_cell.angle_beta   90.00
_cell.angle_gamma   90.00
#
_symmetry.space_group_name_H-M   'P 1'
#
loop_
_entity.id
_entity.type
_entity.pdbx_description
1 polymer ?
#
loop_
_entity_poly.entity_id
_entity_poly.type
_entity_poly.pdbx_seq_one_letter_code
_entity_poly.pdbx_strand_id
1 'polypeptide(L)'
;MERLYPDNAWVTPCELFKPFYGYTIANFMLNQMEAIKSRRLRVVEMGPGTGTFADSMLDFFKNYDLDIYRECEYIFVEISPQLAAKCEELMRQNHK
;
A
#
# COMPACT_ATOMS: atom_id res chain seq x y z
N MET A 1 23.36 4.18 -1.56
CA MET A 1 22.84 3.67 -0.30
C MET A 1 23.56 2.39 0.09
N GLU A 2 24.03 2.33 1.30
CA GLU A 2 24.68 1.12 1.79
C GLU A 2 23.67 0.02 2.06
N ARG A 3 24.15 -1.20 1.94
CA ARG A 3 23.35 -2.35 2.33
C ARG A 3 23.39 -2.53 3.84
N LEU A 4 22.21 -2.62 4.43
CA LEU A 4 22.07 -2.79 5.87
C LEU A 4 21.89 -4.25 6.26
N TYR A 5 21.63 -5.13 5.29
CA TYR A 5 21.32 -6.53 5.54
C TYR A 5 22.17 -7.43 4.69
N PRO A 6 22.53 -8.63 5.18
CA PRO A 6 23.24 -9.61 4.39
C PRO A 6 22.39 -10.06 3.19
N ASP A 7 23.04 -10.76 2.26
CA ASP A 7 22.40 -11.33 1.06
C ASP A 7 21.84 -10.30 0.09
N ASN A 8 22.41 -9.07 0.12
CA ASN A 8 22.06 -8.01 -0.80
C ASN A 8 20.59 -7.56 -0.70
N ALA A 9 19.97 -7.82 0.44
CA ALA A 9 18.60 -7.40 0.65
C ALA A 9 18.50 -5.88 0.81
N TRP A 10 17.54 -5.29 0.12
CA TRP A 10 17.24 -3.87 0.24
C TRP A 10 15.94 -3.72 1.01
N VAL A 11 15.94 -2.80 1.96
CA VAL A 11 14.74 -2.54 2.74
C VAL A 11 14.32 -1.09 2.53
N THR A 12 13.09 -0.90 2.06
CA THR A 12 12.52 0.42 1.87
C THR A 12 12.01 0.98 3.19
N PRO A 13 11.77 2.31 3.28
CA PRO A 13 11.12 2.87 4.48
C PRO A 13 9.80 2.17 4.80
N CYS A 14 9.06 1.77 3.78
CA CYS A 14 7.80 1.06 3.98
C CYS A 14 8.00 -0.27 4.70
N GLU A 15 9.06 -1.01 4.34
CA GLU A 15 9.37 -2.27 5.01
C GLU A 15 9.86 -2.06 6.44
N LEU A 16 10.71 -1.03 6.65
CA LEU A 16 11.29 -0.74 7.96
C LEU A 16 10.25 -0.27 8.96
N PHE A 17 9.31 0.56 8.53
CA PHE A 17 8.38 1.24 9.43
C PHE A 17 6.95 0.75 9.30
N LYS A 18 6.76 -0.41 8.69
CA LYS A 18 5.42 -0.95 8.58
C LYS A 18 4.84 -1.31 9.95
N PRO A 19 3.55 -1.17 10.16
CA PRO A 19 2.57 -0.68 9.18
C PRO A 19 2.43 0.84 9.17
N PHE A 20 3.18 1.55 9.99
CA PHE A 20 2.93 2.98 10.28
C PHE A 20 3.13 3.88 9.07
N TYR A 21 4.07 3.56 8.19
CA TYR A 21 4.30 4.37 6.99
C TYR A 21 3.03 4.42 6.12
N GLY A 22 2.46 3.26 5.82
CA GLY A 22 1.24 3.20 5.04
C GLY A 22 0.05 3.80 5.77
N TYR A 23 -0.03 3.60 7.07
CA TYR A 23 -1.11 4.16 7.89
C TYR A 23 -1.09 5.69 7.88
N THR A 24 0.08 6.28 7.98
CA THR A 24 0.21 7.75 7.98
C THR A 24 -0.27 8.33 6.65
N ILE A 25 0.15 7.74 5.55
CA ILE A 25 -0.26 8.20 4.22
C ILE A 25 -1.75 7.98 4.01
N ALA A 26 -2.29 6.84 4.46
CA ALA A 26 -3.71 6.55 4.34
C ALA A 26 -4.54 7.56 5.12
N ASN A 27 -4.11 7.89 6.34
CA ASN A 27 -4.79 8.89 7.15
C ASN A 27 -4.80 10.26 6.48
N PHE A 28 -3.68 10.64 5.88
CA PHE A 28 -3.59 11.89 5.12
C PHE A 28 -4.59 11.89 3.97
N MET A 29 -4.69 10.77 3.25
CA MET A 29 -5.63 10.65 2.14
C MET A 29 -7.08 10.78 2.59
N LEU A 30 -7.43 10.14 3.71
CA LEU A 30 -8.79 10.25 4.24
C LEU A 30 -9.14 11.70 4.58
N ASN A 31 -8.19 12.42 5.17
CA ASN A 31 -8.42 13.83 5.51
C ASN A 31 -8.61 14.68 4.27
N GLN A 32 -7.85 14.41 3.20
CA GLN A 32 -8.01 15.13 1.94
C GLN A 32 -9.35 14.81 1.27
N MET A 33 -9.76 13.55 1.30
CA MET A 33 -11.05 13.16 0.74
C MET A 33 -12.20 13.84 1.46
N GLU A 34 -12.11 13.95 2.77
CA GLU A 34 -13.12 14.64 3.55
C GLU A 34 -13.18 16.12 3.18
N ALA A 35 -12.02 16.76 3.03
CA ALA A 35 -11.95 18.17 2.66
C ALA A 35 -12.60 18.45 1.31
N ILE A 36 -12.45 17.57 0.34
CA ILE A 36 -13.04 17.74 -1.00
C ILE A 36 -14.39 17.02 -1.12
N LYS A 37 -14.87 16.43 -0.03
CA LYS A 37 -16.16 15.73 0.04
C LYS A 37 -16.29 14.60 -0.98
N SER A 38 -15.20 13.89 -1.22
CA SER A 38 -15.17 12.73 -2.11
C SER A 38 -15.15 11.45 -1.28
N ARG A 39 -15.90 10.44 -1.74
CA ARG A 39 -15.91 9.12 -1.12
C ARG A 39 -15.28 8.07 -2.02
N ARG A 40 -14.84 8.47 -3.19
CA ARG A 40 -14.20 7.54 -4.14
C ARG A 40 -12.71 7.77 -4.14
N LEU A 41 -11.97 6.68 -4.05
CA LEU A 41 -10.51 6.72 -4.03
C LEU A 41 -9.96 5.77 -5.08
N ARG A 42 -9.10 6.30 -5.95
CA ARG A 42 -8.31 5.50 -6.87
C ARG A 42 -6.85 5.80 -6.58
N VAL A 43 -6.10 4.76 -6.26
CA VAL A 43 -4.67 4.87 -5.98
C VAL A 43 -3.90 4.17 -7.09
N VAL A 44 -2.94 4.87 -7.66
CA VAL A 44 -2.01 4.26 -8.62
C VAL A 44 -0.64 4.30 -8.00
N GLU A 45 -0.09 3.14 -7.74
CA GLU A 45 1.24 3.03 -7.13
C GLU A 45 2.25 2.53 -8.16
N MET A 46 3.30 3.32 -8.35
CA MET A 46 4.39 2.98 -9.24
C MET A 46 5.46 2.23 -8.45
N GLY A 47 5.82 1.04 -8.91
CA GLY A 47 6.85 0.25 -8.26
C GLY A 47 6.45 -0.23 -6.87
N PRO A 48 5.29 -0.92 -6.71
CA PRO A 48 4.83 -1.35 -5.39
C PRO A 48 5.71 -2.41 -4.73
N GLY A 49 6.65 -3.00 -5.46
CA GLY A 49 7.47 -4.06 -4.93
C GLY A 49 6.63 -5.26 -4.53
N THR A 50 6.77 -5.71 -3.28
CA THR A 50 6.01 -6.85 -2.77
C THR A 50 4.60 -6.48 -2.30
N GLY A 51 4.25 -5.19 -2.32
CA GLY A 51 2.91 -4.75 -1.95
C GLY A 51 2.75 -4.33 -0.50
N THR A 52 3.83 -4.22 0.25
CA THR A 52 3.77 -3.89 1.68
C THR A 52 3.07 -2.57 1.95
N PHE A 53 3.36 -1.54 1.16
CA PHE A 53 2.73 -0.23 1.34
C PHE A 53 1.23 -0.31 1.09
N ALA A 54 0.82 -0.94 -0.01
CA ALA A 54 -0.58 -1.09 -0.34
C ALA A 54 -1.31 -1.92 0.72
N ASP A 55 -0.69 -2.99 1.19
CA ASP A 55 -1.27 -3.82 2.24
C ASP A 55 -1.54 -3.00 3.50
N SER A 56 -0.58 -2.18 3.91
CA SER A 56 -0.73 -1.33 5.09
C SER A 56 -1.82 -0.28 4.91
N MET A 57 -1.87 0.37 3.74
CA MET A 57 -2.89 1.38 3.44
C MET A 57 -4.29 0.77 3.42
N LEU A 58 -4.43 -0.35 2.75
CA LEU A 58 -5.73 -1.02 2.65
C LEU A 58 -6.19 -1.54 3.99
N ASP A 59 -5.25 -2.03 4.82
CA ASP A 59 -5.56 -2.44 6.17
C ASP A 59 -6.08 -1.27 7.00
N PHE A 60 -5.47 -0.11 6.86
CA PHE A 60 -5.94 1.10 7.53
C PHE A 60 -7.37 1.44 7.14
N PHE A 61 -7.66 1.45 5.83
CA PHE A 61 -9.02 1.75 5.35
C PHE A 61 -10.01 0.71 5.85
N LYS A 62 -9.63 -0.55 5.85
CA LYS A 62 -10.50 -1.64 6.30
C LYS A 62 -10.91 -1.45 7.75
N ASN A 63 -10.01 -0.93 8.58
CA ASN A 63 -10.26 -0.76 10.01
C ASN A 63 -10.92 0.57 10.36
N TYR A 64 -10.72 1.61 9.54
CA TYR A 64 -11.16 2.96 9.90
C TYR A 64 -12.20 3.56 8.96
N ASP A 65 -12.34 3.05 7.74
CA ASP A 65 -13.39 3.49 6.83
C ASP A 65 -13.71 2.39 5.83
N LEU A 66 -14.59 1.50 6.25
CA LEU A 66 -14.91 0.31 5.49
C LEU A 66 -15.53 0.63 4.13
N ASP A 67 -16.28 1.72 4.03
CA ASP A 67 -16.91 2.10 2.75
C ASP A 67 -15.84 2.47 1.73
N ILE A 68 -14.84 3.25 2.14
CA ILE A 68 -13.73 3.58 1.27
C ILE A 68 -12.95 2.32 0.91
N TYR A 69 -12.72 1.44 1.87
CA TYR A 69 -12.02 0.19 1.63
C TYR A 69 -12.71 -0.64 0.53
N ARG A 70 -14.02 -0.78 0.62
CA ARG A 70 -14.78 -1.61 -0.33
C ARG A 70 -14.84 -1.02 -1.72
N GLU A 71 -14.86 0.30 -1.82
CA GLU A 71 -14.99 0.98 -3.11
C GLU A 71 -13.67 1.49 -3.66
N CYS A 72 -12.58 1.34 -2.91
CA CYS A 72 -11.25 1.77 -3.35
C CYS A 72 -10.78 0.96 -4.54
N GLU A 73 -10.20 1.67 -5.52
CA GLU A 73 -9.56 1.05 -6.65
C GLU A 73 -8.06 1.26 -6.52
N TYR A 74 -7.30 0.18 -6.42
CA TYR A 74 -5.87 0.24 -6.24
C TYR A 74 -5.19 -0.38 -7.45
N ILE A 75 -4.38 0.39 -8.15
CA ILE A 75 -3.74 -0.01 -9.40
C ILE A 75 -2.23 -0.06 -9.17
N PHE A 76 -1.63 -1.20 -9.48
CA PHE A 76 -0.19 -1.38 -9.35
C PHE A 76 0.46 -1.30 -10.73
N VAL A 77 1.56 -0.55 -10.80
CA VAL A 77 2.39 -0.50 -12.00
C VAL A 77 3.77 -1.03 -11.62
N GLU A 78 4.02 -2.30 -11.91
CA GLU A 78 5.25 -2.98 -11.53
C GLU A 78 5.83 -3.68 -12.76
N ILE A 79 7.09 -3.37 -13.08
CA ILE A 79 7.74 -3.94 -14.26
C ILE A 79 8.42 -5.29 -14.00
N SER A 80 8.67 -5.63 -12.74
CA SER A 80 9.26 -6.92 -12.39
C SER A 80 8.16 -7.98 -12.27
N PRO A 81 8.14 -9.02 -13.13
CA PRO A 81 7.13 -10.08 -13.00
C PRO A 81 7.16 -10.79 -11.67
N GLN A 82 8.34 -10.96 -11.09
CA GLN A 82 8.50 -11.64 -9.81
C GLN A 82 7.90 -10.82 -8.68
N LEU A 83 8.16 -9.51 -8.66
CA LEU A 83 7.60 -8.62 -7.65
C LEU A 83 6.10 -8.44 -7.85
N ALA A 84 5.66 -8.35 -9.10
CA ALA A 84 4.23 -8.26 -9.39
C ALA A 84 3.49 -9.50 -8.87
N ALA A 85 4.06 -10.68 -9.05
CA ALA A 85 3.46 -11.92 -8.56
C ALA A 85 3.38 -11.93 -7.03
N LYS A 86 4.40 -11.45 -6.34
CA LYS A 86 4.41 -11.37 -4.88
C LYS A 86 3.38 -10.38 -4.37
N CYS A 87 3.27 -9.23 -5.03
CA CYS A 87 2.28 -8.22 -4.69
C CYS A 87 0.86 -8.77 -4.85
N GLU A 88 0.60 -9.45 -5.97
CA GLU A 88 -0.69 -10.04 -6.24
C GLU A 88 -1.06 -11.09 -5.19
N GLU A 89 -0.09 -11.92 -4.80
CA GLU A 89 -0.32 -12.94 -3.79
C GLU A 89 -0.66 -12.33 -2.44
N LEU A 90 0.07 -11.27 -2.05
CA LEU A 90 -0.19 -10.57 -0.79
C LEU A 90 -1.60 -9.97 -0.79
N MET A 91 -2.02 -9.36 -1.89
CA MET A 91 -3.35 -8.80 -2.00
C MET A 91 -4.41 -9.87 -1.95
N ARG A 92 -4.17 -11.01 -2.57
CA ARG A 92 -5.11 -12.12 -2.57
C ARG A 92 -5.29 -12.69 -1.17
N GLN A 93 -4.23 -12.74 -0.38
CA GLN A 93 -4.29 -13.26 1.00
C GLN A 93 -5.04 -12.31 1.93
N ASN A 94 -4.79 -11.02 1.80
CA ASN A 94 -5.25 -10.05 2.78
C ASN A 94 -6.43 -9.17 2.30
N HIS A 95 -6.57 -8.98 0.99
CA HIS A 95 -7.55 -8.05 0.42
C HIS A 95 -8.18 -8.64 -0.84
N LYS A 96 -9.25 -9.33 -0.68
CA LYS A 96 -9.98 -9.94 -1.81
C LYS A 96 -10.95 -8.97 -2.44
#